data_7e30b942874455a6d91e46d44a48215c
#
_entry.id   7e30b942874455a6d91e46d44a48215c
#
_cell.length_a   1.000
_cell.length_b   1.000
_cell.length_c   1.000
_cell.angle_alpha   90.00
_cell.angle_beta   90.00
_cell.angle_gamma   90.00
#
_symmetry.space_group_name_H-M   'P 1'
#
loop_
_entity.id
_entity.type
_entity.pdbx_description
1 polymer ?
#
loop_
_entity_poly.entity_id
_entity_poly.type
_entity_poly.pdbx_seq_one_letter_code
_entity_poly.pdbx_strand_id
1 'polypeptide(L)'
;MDLGINHNADFTKWVVSAGLLTEPFVLIDVGVQGGENIRWRPLGDHLVVHGFDPIEEIVQQLTEENRGRSNRHYYCMAVGNADGEQAFYFNPVNPSESSMYERRADQSDKNASEQVRTVPIRRLDSLLAEGLVPKADFVKIDVEGFEKDVLLGAPKLLRAGAVGMETETNFGVSPAYPKSHFGTLAELALENHFLVFDIAFNRVPRESFQRALVHKGLKPISKLDSLGSPATVNVLFGRDLIDEVDHQSNYQNPCRPFSVSQLIKSIIVCELYSLNDVALDTAERFADRLGAHLDVDRAVRLLADPDCVTNEYRRQIRAFELSTSWRITAPLRWAKMLVFGAPAEASKSVDS
;
A
#
# COMPACT_ATOMS: atom_id res chain seq x y z
N MET A 1 -11.15 -1.54 0.11
CA MET A 1 -10.47 -1.86 1.41
C MET A 1 -9.06 -1.37 1.31
N ASP A 2 -8.59 -0.63 2.27
CA ASP A 2 -7.20 -0.21 2.29
C ASP A 2 -6.34 -1.33 2.92
N LEU A 3 -5.08 -1.41 2.54
CA LEU A 3 -4.07 -2.21 3.22
C LEU A 3 -4.04 -1.82 4.71
N GLY A 4 -3.69 -2.75 5.57
CA GLY A 4 -3.64 -2.54 7.02
C GLY A 4 -2.97 -1.21 7.40
N ILE A 5 -3.50 -0.52 8.40
CA ILE A 5 -2.89 0.69 8.98
C ILE A 5 -2.69 0.42 10.47
N ASN A 6 -1.44 0.44 10.90
CA ASN A 6 -1.14 0.37 12.32
C ASN A 6 -1.25 1.77 12.95
N HIS A 7 -2.31 2.00 13.68
CA HIS A 7 -2.52 3.29 14.36
C HIS A 7 -1.61 3.50 15.58
N ASN A 8 -1.08 2.42 16.16
CA ASN A 8 -0.18 2.51 17.29
C ASN A 8 1.25 2.80 16.85
N ALA A 9 1.81 2.00 15.92
CA ALA A 9 3.15 2.17 15.34
C ALA A 9 4.22 2.57 16.39
N ASP A 10 4.27 1.83 17.51
CA ASP A 10 5.05 2.23 18.70
C ASP A 10 6.55 2.03 18.49
N PHE A 11 6.96 1.04 17.70
CA PHE A 11 8.35 0.88 17.28
C PHE A 11 8.79 2.10 16.44
N THR A 12 8.03 2.47 15.43
CA THR A 12 8.34 3.64 14.56
C THR A 12 8.46 4.91 15.38
N LYS A 13 7.48 5.19 16.27
CA LYS A 13 7.51 6.35 17.15
C LYS A 13 8.73 6.35 18.07
N TRP A 14 9.08 5.18 18.63
CA TRP A 14 10.28 5.06 19.45
C TRP A 14 11.55 5.33 18.67
N VAL A 15 11.71 4.71 17.50
CA VAL A 15 12.90 4.88 16.63
C VAL A 15 13.08 6.36 16.26
N VAL A 16 11.99 7.04 15.89
CA VAL A 16 12.00 8.47 15.55
C VAL A 16 12.34 9.32 16.78
N SER A 17 11.64 9.15 17.90
CA SER A 17 11.81 9.97 19.10
C SER A 17 13.17 9.79 19.78
N ALA A 18 13.76 8.62 19.65
CA ALA A 18 15.09 8.29 20.19
C ALA A 18 16.25 8.67 19.23
N GLY A 19 15.95 9.25 18.07
CA GLY A 19 16.98 9.63 17.07
C GLY A 19 17.70 8.43 16.45
N LEU A 20 17.09 7.25 16.42
CA LEU A 20 17.67 6.02 15.89
C LEU A 20 17.51 5.90 14.37
N LEU A 21 16.60 6.68 13.77
CA LEU A 21 16.49 6.85 12.33
C LEU A 21 17.45 7.96 11.88
N THR A 22 18.69 7.58 11.58
CA THR A 22 19.79 8.53 11.28
C THR A 22 19.68 9.14 9.87
N GLU A 23 18.95 8.51 8.97
CA GLU A 23 18.69 8.97 7.62
C GLU A 23 17.18 9.19 7.44
N PRO A 24 16.74 10.20 6.69
CA PRO A 24 15.32 10.39 6.42
C PRO A 24 14.71 9.17 5.72
N PHE A 25 13.42 8.97 5.94
CA PHE A 25 12.63 8.00 5.19
C PHE A 25 12.10 8.67 3.92
N VAL A 26 12.50 8.18 2.77
CA VAL A 26 12.13 8.75 1.48
C VAL A 26 10.97 7.98 0.86
N LEU A 27 9.83 8.67 0.74
CA LEU A 27 8.65 8.20 0.03
C LEU A 27 8.59 8.85 -1.36
N ILE A 28 8.52 8.02 -2.41
CA ILE A 28 8.10 8.46 -3.74
C ILE A 28 6.62 8.09 -3.91
N ASP A 29 5.78 9.09 -4.16
CA ASP A 29 4.33 8.95 -4.31
C ASP A 29 3.92 9.38 -5.72
N VAL A 30 3.59 8.41 -6.57
CA VAL A 30 3.18 8.61 -7.96
C VAL A 30 1.67 8.51 -8.05
N GLY A 31 1.03 9.61 -8.45
CA GLY A 31 -0.41 9.83 -8.29
C GLY A 31 -0.71 10.35 -6.88
N VAL A 32 -0.12 11.52 -6.52
CA VAL A 32 -0.13 12.04 -5.15
C VAL A 32 -1.43 12.75 -4.77
N GLN A 33 -2.48 12.61 -5.55
CA GLN A 33 -3.78 13.25 -5.25
C GLN A 33 -4.24 12.96 -3.81
N GLY A 34 -4.58 14.01 -3.08
CA GLY A 34 -4.97 13.92 -1.67
C GLY A 34 -3.81 13.90 -0.66
N GLY A 35 -2.56 13.97 -1.14
CA GLY A 35 -1.36 13.97 -0.31
C GLY A 35 -1.00 12.60 0.26
N GLU A 36 0.03 12.58 1.10
CA GLU A 36 0.53 11.34 1.70
C GLU A 36 -0.48 10.65 2.63
N ASN A 37 -0.55 9.32 2.59
CA ASN A 37 -1.43 8.53 3.43
C ASN A 37 -1.12 8.74 4.93
N ILE A 38 -2.17 8.72 5.75
CA ILE A 38 -2.11 8.88 7.22
C ILE A 38 -1.15 7.88 7.90
N ARG A 39 -0.90 6.71 7.30
CA ARG A 39 0.02 5.68 7.84
C ARG A 39 1.44 6.21 8.05
N TRP A 40 1.88 7.20 7.25
CA TRP A 40 3.22 7.77 7.31
C TRP A 40 3.41 8.80 8.43
N ARG A 41 2.34 9.23 9.10
CA ARG A 41 2.39 10.23 10.20
C ARG A 41 3.36 9.91 11.32
N PRO A 42 3.54 8.64 11.75
CA PRO A 42 4.49 8.31 12.82
C PRO A 42 5.94 8.72 12.51
N LEU A 43 6.32 8.87 11.25
CA LEU A 43 7.65 9.32 10.82
C LEU A 43 7.88 10.83 11.03
N GLY A 44 6.82 11.64 11.15
CA GLY A 44 6.93 13.08 11.38
C GLY A 44 7.82 13.80 10.37
N ASP A 45 8.79 14.57 10.88
CA ASP A 45 9.73 15.33 10.04
C ASP A 45 10.84 14.47 9.41
N HIS A 46 10.99 13.21 9.83
CA HIS A 46 11.89 12.26 9.18
C HIS A 46 11.35 11.73 7.84
N LEU A 47 10.08 11.97 7.53
CA LEU A 47 9.51 11.62 6.24
C LEU A 47 9.82 12.70 5.19
N VAL A 48 10.50 12.32 4.13
CA VAL A 48 10.70 13.14 2.92
C VAL A 48 9.81 12.57 1.82
N VAL A 49 8.97 13.43 1.21
CA VAL A 49 8.05 13.03 0.14
C VAL A 49 8.45 13.69 -1.17
N HIS A 50 8.53 12.86 -2.21
CA HIS A 50 8.59 13.31 -3.59
C HIS A 50 7.31 12.84 -4.30
N GLY A 51 6.34 13.75 -4.45
CA GLY A 51 5.02 13.47 -5.02
C GLY A 51 4.93 13.91 -6.47
N PHE A 52 4.31 13.08 -7.30
CA PHE A 52 4.16 13.32 -8.74
C PHE A 52 2.69 13.26 -9.13
N ASP A 53 2.22 14.26 -9.84
CA ASP A 53 0.90 14.30 -10.47
C ASP A 53 0.94 15.17 -11.73
N PRO A 54 0.34 14.74 -12.86
CA PRO A 54 0.29 15.57 -14.07
C PRO A 54 -0.75 16.71 -13.99
N ILE A 55 -1.60 16.75 -12.94
CA ILE A 55 -2.64 17.76 -12.75
C ILE A 55 -2.05 18.92 -11.97
N GLU A 56 -1.87 20.06 -12.65
CA GLU A 56 -1.23 21.26 -12.09
C GLU A 56 -1.93 21.78 -10.84
N GLU A 57 -3.25 21.77 -10.84
CA GLU A 57 -4.09 22.25 -9.73
C GLU A 57 -3.84 21.46 -8.43
N ILE A 58 -3.62 20.13 -8.56
CA ILE A 58 -3.29 19.24 -7.42
C ILE A 58 -1.90 19.59 -6.87
N VAL A 59 -0.91 19.71 -7.76
CA VAL A 59 0.47 20.02 -7.37
C VAL A 59 0.57 21.40 -6.70
N GLN A 60 -0.13 22.40 -7.23
CA GLN A 60 -0.19 23.74 -6.65
C GLN A 60 -0.84 23.71 -5.26
N GLN A 61 -1.98 23.02 -5.10
CA GLN A 61 -2.65 22.85 -3.82
C GLN A 61 -1.74 22.22 -2.77
N LEU A 62 -1.12 21.08 -3.09
CA LEU A 62 -0.25 20.36 -2.16
C LEU A 62 1.00 21.17 -1.80
N THR A 63 1.56 21.90 -2.76
CA THR A 63 2.70 22.82 -2.51
C THR A 63 2.32 23.92 -1.54
N GLU A 64 1.14 24.50 -1.71
CA GLU A 64 0.64 25.55 -0.80
C GLU A 64 0.34 25.01 0.60
N GLU A 65 -0.35 23.87 0.70
CA GLU A 65 -0.67 23.21 1.98
C GLU A 65 0.59 22.82 2.77
N ASN A 66 1.69 22.54 2.08
CA ASN A 66 2.97 22.18 2.68
C ASN A 66 4.01 23.32 2.63
N ARG A 67 3.56 24.56 2.42
CA ARG A 67 4.45 25.72 2.38
C ARG A 67 5.31 25.80 3.66
N GLY A 68 6.63 25.94 3.49
CA GLY A 68 7.60 26.00 4.59
C GLY A 68 8.10 24.64 5.10
N ARG A 69 7.58 23.54 4.59
CA ARG A 69 8.11 22.19 4.87
C ARG A 69 9.16 21.83 3.82
N SER A 70 10.44 21.81 4.20
CA SER A 70 11.56 21.51 3.28
C SER A 70 11.67 20.04 2.89
N ASN A 71 10.84 19.18 3.47
CA ASN A 71 10.81 17.73 3.25
C ASN A 71 9.60 17.27 2.41
N ARG A 72 8.94 18.19 1.70
CA ARG A 72 7.82 17.92 0.79
C ARG A 72 8.11 18.55 -0.57
N HIS A 73 8.18 17.72 -1.60
CA HIS A 73 8.50 18.12 -2.97
C HIS A 73 7.43 17.57 -3.91
N TYR A 74 6.77 18.45 -4.65
CA TYR A 74 5.72 18.05 -5.58
C TYR A 74 6.07 18.48 -7.00
N TYR A 75 5.85 17.60 -7.98
CA TYR A 75 6.26 17.77 -9.37
C TYR A 75 5.06 17.61 -10.30
N CYS A 76 4.80 18.64 -11.14
CA CYS A 76 3.74 18.61 -12.14
C CYS A 76 4.23 17.85 -13.39
N MET A 77 4.21 16.53 -13.31
CA MET A 77 4.57 15.63 -14.41
C MET A 77 4.00 14.23 -14.17
N ALA A 78 3.78 13.50 -15.24
CA ALA A 78 3.53 12.07 -15.19
C ALA A 78 4.84 11.30 -15.01
N VAL A 79 4.73 10.09 -14.45
CA VAL A 79 5.82 9.13 -14.35
C VAL A 79 5.49 7.91 -15.20
N GLY A 80 6.47 7.40 -15.96
CA GLY A 80 6.27 6.25 -16.85
C GLY A 80 7.56 5.65 -17.36
N ASN A 81 7.50 4.98 -18.51
CA ASN A 81 8.61 4.24 -19.10
C ASN A 81 9.45 5.03 -20.11
N ALA A 82 9.16 6.30 -20.32
CA ALA A 82 9.83 7.18 -21.27
C ALA A 82 10.00 8.58 -20.70
N ASP A 83 10.94 9.34 -21.26
CA ASP A 83 11.12 10.77 -21.00
C ASP A 83 10.61 11.57 -22.20
N GLY A 84 9.86 12.65 -21.97
CA GLY A 84 9.30 13.50 -23.01
C GLY A 84 7.95 14.08 -22.68
N GLU A 85 7.02 14.05 -23.62
CA GLU A 85 5.64 14.49 -23.49
C GLU A 85 4.69 13.38 -23.96
N GLN A 86 3.52 13.27 -23.32
CA GLN A 86 2.51 12.28 -23.66
C GLN A 86 1.10 12.82 -23.45
N ALA A 87 0.14 12.26 -24.17
CA ALA A 87 -1.27 12.55 -23.98
C ALA A 87 -1.74 12.03 -22.61
N PHE A 88 -2.49 12.87 -21.91
CA PHE A 88 -3.13 12.59 -20.63
C PHE A 88 -4.63 12.87 -20.75
N TYR A 89 -5.45 11.94 -20.33
CA TYR A 89 -6.89 11.98 -20.45
C TYR A 89 -7.47 12.45 -19.10
N PHE A 90 -7.70 13.75 -19.04
CA PHE A 90 -8.17 14.44 -17.85
C PHE A 90 -9.70 14.35 -17.72
N ASN A 91 -10.19 13.87 -16.59
CA ASN A 91 -11.61 13.86 -16.25
C ASN A 91 -11.93 15.09 -15.36
N PRO A 92 -12.58 16.13 -15.88
CA PRO A 92 -12.86 17.35 -15.11
C PRO A 92 -13.93 17.14 -14.02
N VAL A 93 -14.75 16.10 -14.14
CA VAL A 93 -15.81 15.79 -13.15
C VAL A 93 -15.25 14.99 -11.98
N ASN A 94 -14.34 14.07 -12.26
CA ASN A 94 -13.64 13.28 -11.25
C ASN A 94 -12.15 13.19 -11.57
N PRO A 95 -11.36 14.18 -11.14
CA PRO A 95 -9.92 14.22 -11.46
C PRO A 95 -9.15 12.98 -11.02
N SER A 96 -9.59 12.29 -9.93
CA SER A 96 -8.96 11.04 -9.47
C SER A 96 -9.07 9.88 -10.43
N GLU A 97 -9.96 9.98 -11.40
CA GLU A 97 -10.12 8.97 -12.44
C GLU A 97 -9.39 9.33 -13.74
N SER A 98 -8.57 10.38 -13.75
CA SER A 98 -7.76 10.75 -14.92
C SER A 98 -6.65 9.73 -15.15
N SER A 99 -6.27 9.48 -16.43
CA SER A 99 -5.33 8.42 -16.78
C SER A 99 -4.44 8.79 -17.96
N MET A 100 -3.29 8.13 -18.10
CA MET A 100 -2.46 8.18 -19.30
C MET A 100 -3.07 7.35 -20.44
N TYR A 101 -4.14 6.59 -20.19
CA TYR A 101 -4.86 5.80 -21.20
C TYR A 101 -6.23 6.39 -21.50
N GLU A 102 -6.56 6.40 -22.78
CA GLU A 102 -7.91 6.72 -23.24
C GLU A 102 -8.91 5.69 -22.68
N ARG A 103 -9.95 6.18 -22.02
CA ARG A 103 -11.05 5.33 -21.56
C ARG A 103 -11.94 4.94 -22.76
N ARG A 104 -12.40 3.71 -22.80
CA ARG A 104 -13.38 3.29 -23.80
C ARG A 104 -14.74 3.93 -23.50
N ALA A 105 -15.37 4.46 -24.52
CA ALA A 105 -16.63 5.23 -24.47
C ALA A 105 -17.83 4.48 -23.86
N ASP A 106 -17.74 3.16 -23.66
CA ASP A 106 -18.79 2.33 -23.05
C ASP A 106 -18.77 2.36 -21.50
N GLN A 107 -17.73 2.92 -20.90
CA GLN A 107 -17.56 2.99 -19.43
C GLN A 107 -17.56 4.41 -18.87
N SER A 108 -17.49 5.43 -19.72
CA SER A 108 -17.59 6.82 -19.27
C SER A 108 -19.04 7.16 -18.92
N ASP A 109 -19.23 7.78 -17.75
CA ASP A 109 -20.46 8.54 -17.49
C ASP A 109 -20.70 9.41 -18.74
N LYS A 110 -21.82 9.21 -19.42
CA LYS A 110 -22.12 9.84 -20.73
C LYS A 110 -22.08 11.38 -20.73
N ASN A 111 -21.82 11.98 -19.58
CA ASN A 111 -21.76 13.42 -19.35
C ASN A 111 -20.34 13.96 -19.05
N ALA A 112 -19.32 13.12 -18.91
CA ALA A 112 -17.97 13.59 -18.65
C ALA A 112 -17.25 13.79 -20.00
N SER A 113 -17.09 15.03 -20.43
CA SER A 113 -16.22 15.38 -21.55
C SER A 113 -14.75 15.25 -21.10
N GLU A 114 -14.17 14.08 -21.32
CA GLU A 114 -12.74 13.86 -21.12
C GLU A 114 -11.94 14.87 -21.97
N GLN A 115 -10.94 15.51 -21.37
CA GLN A 115 -10.08 16.49 -22.02
C GLN A 115 -8.71 15.87 -22.25
N VAL A 116 -8.23 15.88 -23.48
CA VAL A 116 -6.86 15.44 -23.77
C VAL A 116 -5.92 16.62 -23.51
N ARG A 117 -4.95 16.41 -22.60
CA ARG A 117 -3.87 17.36 -22.30
C ARG A 117 -2.53 16.72 -22.69
N THR A 118 -1.58 17.51 -23.12
CA THR A 118 -0.18 17.08 -23.27
C THR A 118 0.55 17.39 -21.99
N VAL A 119 1.16 16.40 -21.38
CA VAL A 119 1.87 16.54 -20.08
C VAL A 119 3.30 16.02 -20.20
N PRO A 120 4.26 16.61 -19.45
CA PRO A 120 5.58 16.03 -19.35
C PRO A 120 5.51 14.66 -18.68
N ILE A 121 6.29 13.71 -19.20
CA ILE A 121 6.45 12.37 -18.63
C ILE A 121 7.92 12.07 -18.40
N ARG A 122 8.26 11.44 -17.26
CA ARG A 122 9.63 11.12 -16.89
C ARG A 122 9.73 9.71 -16.32
N ARG A 123 10.88 9.10 -16.53
CA ARG A 123 11.25 7.84 -15.87
C ARG A 123 11.81 8.14 -14.47
N LEU A 124 11.43 7.37 -13.46
CA LEU A 124 12.04 7.48 -12.12
C LEU A 124 13.56 7.25 -12.15
N ASP A 125 14.01 6.33 -13.01
CA ASP A 125 15.44 6.09 -13.21
C ASP A 125 16.20 7.29 -13.78
N SER A 126 15.57 8.08 -14.65
CA SER A 126 16.14 9.33 -15.18
C SER A 126 16.21 10.40 -14.11
N LEU A 127 15.14 10.57 -13.34
CA LEU A 127 15.09 11.52 -12.22
C LEU A 127 16.11 11.20 -11.13
N LEU A 128 16.31 9.91 -10.83
CA LEU A 128 17.36 9.45 -9.91
C LEU A 128 18.77 9.78 -10.46
N ALA A 129 19.01 9.50 -11.75
CA ALA A 129 20.31 9.74 -12.38
C ALA A 129 20.67 11.23 -12.45
N GLU A 130 19.66 12.10 -12.59
CA GLU A 130 19.80 13.56 -12.60
C GLU A 130 19.90 14.15 -11.19
N GLY A 131 19.67 13.35 -10.14
CA GLY A 131 19.66 13.81 -8.74
C GLY A 131 18.45 14.66 -8.37
N LEU A 132 17.38 14.64 -9.19
CA LEU A 132 16.12 15.32 -8.87
C LEU A 132 15.36 14.61 -7.76
N VAL A 133 15.45 13.28 -7.72
CA VAL A 133 14.96 12.46 -6.60
C VAL A 133 16.10 11.69 -5.97
N PRO A 134 16.11 11.50 -4.65
CA PRO A 134 17.07 10.63 -3.96
C PRO A 134 16.69 9.16 -4.16
N LYS A 135 17.50 8.25 -3.58
CA LYS A 135 17.08 6.84 -3.45
C LYS A 135 15.83 6.76 -2.60
N ALA A 136 14.84 6.03 -3.11
CA ALA A 136 13.60 5.79 -2.36
C ALA A 136 13.80 4.69 -1.32
N ASP A 137 13.08 4.81 -0.19
CA ASP A 137 12.86 3.72 0.76
C ASP A 137 11.53 3.02 0.47
N PHE A 138 10.54 3.77 -0.02
CA PHE A 138 9.25 3.24 -0.41
C PHE A 138 8.69 3.97 -1.63
N VAL A 139 7.97 3.23 -2.49
CA VAL A 139 7.33 3.79 -3.69
C VAL A 139 5.84 3.45 -3.66
N LYS A 140 4.96 4.45 -3.65
CA LYS A 140 3.52 4.27 -3.90
C LYS A 140 3.22 4.61 -5.36
N ILE A 141 2.43 3.78 -6.02
CA ILE A 141 2.03 3.96 -7.42
C ILE A 141 0.51 3.78 -7.52
N ASP A 142 -0.18 4.87 -7.85
CA ASP A 142 -1.64 4.89 -7.96
C ASP A 142 -2.00 5.87 -9.10
N VAL A 143 -1.98 5.35 -10.33
CA VAL A 143 -2.01 6.15 -11.56
C VAL A 143 -3.08 5.68 -12.57
N GLU A 144 -4.12 5.05 -12.04
CA GLU A 144 -5.33 4.71 -12.78
C GLU A 144 -5.04 3.92 -14.07
N GLY A 145 -4.24 2.84 -13.91
CA GLY A 145 -3.97 1.87 -14.96
C GLY A 145 -2.60 1.99 -15.64
N PHE A 146 -1.78 2.97 -15.30
CA PHE A 146 -0.44 3.18 -15.89
C PHE A 146 0.71 2.62 -15.03
N GLU A 147 0.42 1.86 -13.98
CA GLU A 147 1.36 1.32 -12.98
C GLU A 147 2.47 0.48 -13.63
N LYS A 148 2.13 -0.32 -14.64
CA LYS A 148 3.11 -1.09 -15.40
C LYS A 148 4.19 -0.22 -16.02
N ASP A 149 3.78 0.88 -16.65
CA ASP A 149 4.72 1.77 -17.32
C ASP A 149 5.59 2.52 -16.30
N VAL A 150 5.05 2.84 -15.11
CA VAL A 150 5.84 3.40 -14.01
C VAL A 150 6.91 2.40 -13.56
N LEU A 151 6.56 1.13 -13.33
CA LEU A 151 7.51 0.09 -12.92
C LEU A 151 8.60 -0.15 -13.97
N LEU A 152 8.26 -0.14 -15.26
CA LEU A 152 9.23 -0.25 -16.34
C LEU A 152 10.21 0.93 -16.41
N GLY A 153 9.83 2.10 -15.90
CA GLY A 153 10.68 3.29 -15.78
C GLY A 153 11.49 3.41 -14.50
N ALA A 154 11.39 2.43 -13.58
CA ALA A 154 11.90 2.54 -12.20
C ALA A 154 12.89 1.46 -11.73
N PRO A 155 13.38 0.49 -12.55
CA PRO A 155 14.10 -0.66 -12.02
C PRO A 155 15.38 -0.30 -11.26
N LYS A 156 16.12 0.76 -11.66
CA LYS A 156 17.33 1.19 -10.96
C LYS A 156 16.98 1.83 -9.62
N LEU A 157 15.93 2.66 -9.57
CA LEU A 157 15.47 3.31 -8.35
C LEU A 157 15.00 2.27 -7.33
N LEU A 158 14.18 1.31 -7.76
CA LEU A 158 13.67 0.22 -6.90
C LEU A 158 14.82 -0.59 -6.30
N ARG A 159 15.82 -0.97 -7.11
CA ARG A 159 16.98 -1.75 -6.65
C ARG A 159 18.00 -0.92 -5.86
N ALA A 160 17.96 0.42 -5.90
CA ALA A 160 18.93 1.28 -5.23
C ALA A 160 18.77 1.29 -3.71
N GLY A 161 17.59 0.96 -3.17
CA GLY A 161 17.39 1.03 -1.73
C GLY A 161 15.97 0.78 -1.25
N ALA A 162 14.97 0.73 -2.14
CA ALA A 162 13.58 0.58 -1.74
C ALA A 162 13.36 -0.76 -1.00
N VAL A 163 12.68 -0.69 0.14
CA VAL A 163 12.33 -1.86 0.96
C VAL A 163 10.88 -2.31 0.74
N GLY A 164 10.06 -1.48 0.11
CA GLY A 164 8.68 -1.81 -0.24
C GLY A 164 8.11 -0.90 -1.31
N MET A 165 6.99 -1.33 -1.87
CA MET A 165 6.15 -0.53 -2.75
C MET A 165 4.68 -0.93 -2.62
N GLU A 166 3.79 0.05 -2.79
CA GLU A 166 2.33 -0.15 -2.85
C GLU A 166 1.84 0.23 -4.24
N THR A 167 0.93 -0.57 -4.80
CA THR A 167 0.29 -0.22 -6.06
C THR A 167 -1.18 -0.64 -6.08
N GLU A 168 -2.05 0.20 -6.68
CA GLU A 168 -3.38 -0.24 -7.08
C GLU A 168 -3.28 -0.96 -8.43
N THR A 169 -4.04 -2.03 -8.60
CA THR A 169 -4.06 -2.78 -9.85
C THR A 169 -5.39 -3.50 -10.07
N ASN A 170 -5.64 -3.90 -11.30
CA ASN A 170 -6.80 -4.73 -11.64
C ASN A 170 -6.47 -6.21 -11.43
N PHE A 171 -7.29 -6.92 -10.66
CA PHE A 171 -7.16 -8.35 -10.48
C PHE A 171 -7.78 -9.14 -11.64
N GLY A 172 -8.86 -8.62 -12.20
CA GLY A 172 -9.49 -9.15 -13.41
C GLY A 172 -9.00 -8.47 -14.68
N VAL A 173 -9.31 -9.06 -15.83
CA VAL A 173 -9.09 -8.38 -17.12
C VAL A 173 -10.11 -7.25 -17.23
N SER A 174 -9.65 -6.01 -17.07
CA SER A 174 -10.46 -4.83 -17.33
C SER A 174 -10.26 -4.40 -18.79
N PRO A 175 -11.31 -4.30 -19.59
CA PRO A 175 -11.20 -3.72 -20.93
C PRO A 175 -10.76 -2.24 -20.90
N ALA A 176 -11.01 -1.54 -19.78
CA ALA A 176 -10.64 -0.14 -19.60
C ALA A 176 -9.13 0.03 -19.36
N TYR A 177 -8.50 -0.90 -18.63
CA TYR A 177 -7.08 -0.82 -18.24
C TYR A 177 -6.35 -2.13 -18.52
N PRO A 178 -6.17 -2.50 -19.83
CA PRO A 178 -5.61 -3.81 -20.18
C PRO A 178 -4.15 -4.00 -19.75
N LYS A 179 -3.44 -2.93 -19.37
CA LYS A 179 -2.01 -2.98 -19.05
C LYS A 179 -1.70 -3.08 -17.56
N SER A 180 -2.61 -2.66 -16.69
CA SER A 180 -2.43 -2.76 -15.24
C SER A 180 -3.12 -4.01 -14.69
N HIS A 181 -2.50 -5.16 -14.89
CA HIS A 181 -3.00 -6.44 -14.40
C HIS A 181 -2.08 -6.98 -13.30
N PHE A 182 -2.65 -7.45 -12.19
CA PHE A 182 -1.91 -7.96 -11.04
C PHE A 182 -0.77 -8.92 -11.41
N GLY A 183 -1.04 -9.92 -12.28
CA GLY A 183 -0.01 -10.89 -12.70
C GLY A 183 1.20 -10.22 -13.35
N THR A 184 0.97 -9.23 -14.22
CA THR A 184 2.07 -8.48 -14.88
C THR A 184 2.86 -7.66 -13.87
N LEU A 185 2.18 -7.00 -12.92
CA LEU A 185 2.87 -6.19 -11.91
C LEU A 185 3.65 -7.07 -10.92
N ALA A 186 3.10 -8.24 -10.55
CA ALA A 186 3.78 -9.21 -9.70
C ALA A 186 5.05 -9.78 -10.36
N GLU A 187 5.03 -10.06 -11.67
CA GLU A 187 6.23 -10.46 -12.41
C GLU A 187 7.30 -9.36 -12.40
N LEU A 188 6.92 -8.11 -12.72
CA LEU A 188 7.85 -6.97 -12.67
C LEU A 188 8.37 -6.68 -11.27
N ALA A 189 7.54 -6.86 -10.25
CA ALA A 189 7.94 -6.74 -8.85
C ALA A 189 9.00 -7.80 -8.51
N LEU A 190 8.75 -9.06 -8.86
CA LEU A 190 9.68 -10.17 -8.62
C LEU A 190 11.03 -9.96 -9.34
N GLU A 191 11.03 -9.46 -10.58
CA GLU A 191 12.26 -9.08 -11.30
C GLU A 191 13.09 -8.03 -10.55
N ASN A 192 12.45 -7.23 -9.69
CA ASN A 192 13.09 -6.21 -8.85
C ASN A 192 13.25 -6.65 -7.39
N HIS A 193 13.12 -7.95 -7.09
CA HIS A 193 13.26 -8.58 -5.77
C HIS A 193 12.14 -8.24 -4.78
N PHE A 194 10.95 -7.89 -5.24
CA PHE A 194 9.80 -7.65 -4.39
C PHE A 194 8.82 -8.82 -4.44
N LEU A 195 8.39 -9.28 -3.29
CA LEU A 195 7.37 -10.31 -3.11
C LEU A 195 6.06 -9.67 -2.65
N VAL A 196 4.96 -10.35 -2.88
CA VAL A 196 3.65 -9.91 -2.37
C VAL A 196 3.61 -10.16 -0.86
N PHE A 197 3.44 -9.08 -0.08
CA PHE A 197 3.33 -9.13 1.37
C PHE A 197 1.88 -9.04 1.85
N ASP A 198 1.05 -8.21 1.18
CA ASP A 198 -0.37 -8.10 1.53
C ASP A 198 -1.20 -7.69 0.31
N ILE A 199 -2.48 -8.05 0.31
CA ILE A 199 -3.45 -7.71 -0.75
C ILE A 199 -4.78 -7.29 -0.14
N ALA A 200 -5.22 -6.07 -0.45
CA ALA A 200 -6.54 -5.59 -0.11
C ALA A 200 -7.47 -5.53 -1.34
N PHE A 201 -8.55 -6.30 -1.32
CA PHE A 201 -9.46 -6.43 -2.45
C PHE A 201 -10.58 -5.38 -2.41
N ASN A 202 -10.75 -4.65 -3.51
CA ASN A 202 -11.96 -3.91 -3.81
C ASN A 202 -12.88 -4.79 -4.65
N ARG A 203 -14.06 -5.14 -4.11
CA ARG A 203 -15.03 -6.01 -4.77
C ARG A 203 -16.21 -5.20 -5.30
N VAL A 204 -16.59 -5.46 -6.54
CA VAL A 204 -17.76 -4.82 -7.17
C VAL A 204 -18.84 -5.86 -7.38
N PRO A 205 -20.03 -5.64 -6.84
CA PRO A 205 -21.18 -6.51 -7.07
C PRO A 205 -21.60 -6.49 -8.54
N ARG A 206 -22.04 -7.63 -9.06
CA ARG A 206 -22.53 -7.71 -10.42
C ARG A 206 -23.79 -6.85 -10.59
N GLU A 207 -23.97 -6.33 -11.80
CA GLU A 207 -25.07 -5.43 -12.16
C GLU A 207 -26.47 -6.02 -11.85
N SER A 208 -26.65 -7.33 -12.06
CA SER A 208 -27.90 -8.01 -11.71
C SER A 208 -28.24 -7.93 -10.22
N PHE A 209 -27.22 -7.99 -9.34
CA PHE A 209 -27.39 -7.80 -7.91
C PHE A 209 -27.73 -6.35 -7.58
N GLN A 210 -27.07 -5.39 -8.22
CA GLN A 210 -27.36 -3.96 -8.07
C GLN A 210 -28.81 -3.64 -8.48
N ARG A 211 -29.27 -4.17 -9.63
CA ARG A 211 -30.68 -4.03 -10.06
C ARG A 211 -31.65 -4.63 -9.04
N ALA A 212 -31.32 -5.79 -8.47
CA ALA A 212 -32.16 -6.42 -7.45
C ALA A 212 -32.27 -5.58 -6.17
N LEU A 213 -31.19 -4.88 -5.75
CA LEU A 213 -31.22 -3.95 -4.63
C LEU A 213 -32.15 -2.76 -4.92
N VAL A 214 -32.03 -2.15 -6.09
CA VAL A 214 -32.89 -1.03 -6.51
C VAL A 214 -34.36 -1.46 -6.55
N HIS A 215 -34.70 -2.64 -7.07
CA HIS A 215 -36.05 -3.18 -7.05
C HIS A 215 -36.64 -3.37 -5.63
N LYS A 216 -35.75 -3.56 -4.65
CA LYS A 216 -36.13 -3.63 -3.22
C LYS A 216 -36.12 -2.27 -2.52
N GLY A 217 -35.98 -1.17 -3.25
CA GLY A 217 -35.88 0.18 -2.69
C GLY A 217 -34.60 0.48 -1.93
N LEU A 218 -33.55 -0.35 -2.13
CA LEU A 218 -32.23 -0.15 -1.53
C LEU A 218 -31.31 0.62 -2.49
N LYS A 219 -30.35 1.35 -1.94
CA LYS A 219 -29.34 2.05 -2.75
C LYS A 219 -28.36 1.03 -3.37
N PRO A 220 -27.86 1.27 -4.59
CA PRO A 220 -26.74 0.53 -5.13
C PRO A 220 -25.51 0.60 -4.20
N ILE A 221 -24.75 -0.45 -4.17
CA ILE A 221 -23.53 -0.56 -3.35
C ILE A 221 -22.33 -0.50 -4.29
N SER A 222 -21.48 0.49 -4.13
CA SER A 222 -20.32 0.71 -5.01
C SER A 222 -19.16 -0.23 -4.69
N LYS A 223 -18.91 -0.51 -3.42
CA LYS A 223 -17.81 -1.39 -2.95
C LYS A 223 -18.29 -2.27 -1.82
N LEU A 224 -17.88 -3.52 -1.81
CA LEU A 224 -18.19 -4.49 -0.76
C LEU A 224 -16.94 -5.28 -0.36
N ASP A 225 -16.83 -5.58 0.93
CA ASP A 225 -15.69 -6.34 1.46
C ASP A 225 -15.80 -7.84 1.20
N SER A 226 -17.03 -8.36 0.99
CA SER A 226 -17.29 -9.80 0.96
C SER A 226 -18.12 -10.30 -0.23
N LEU A 227 -18.70 -9.41 -1.03
CA LEU A 227 -19.59 -9.79 -2.15
C LEU A 227 -19.10 -9.16 -3.45
N GLY A 228 -19.22 -9.91 -4.53
CA GLY A 228 -18.84 -9.47 -5.87
C GLY A 228 -17.50 -10.04 -6.34
N SER A 229 -17.16 -9.73 -7.57
CA SER A 229 -15.86 -10.09 -8.13
C SER A 229 -14.79 -9.10 -7.68
N PRO A 230 -13.55 -9.53 -7.40
CA PRO A 230 -12.45 -8.60 -7.25
C PRO A 230 -12.33 -7.73 -8.51
N ALA A 231 -12.39 -6.41 -8.34
CA ALA A 231 -12.24 -5.47 -9.45
C ALA A 231 -10.83 -4.88 -9.42
N THR A 232 -10.53 -4.10 -8.37
CA THR A 232 -9.20 -3.58 -8.13
C THR A 232 -8.66 -4.13 -6.81
N VAL A 233 -7.37 -4.11 -6.67
CA VAL A 233 -6.65 -4.52 -5.45
C VAL A 233 -5.55 -3.51 -5.16
N ASN A 234 -5.37 -3.19 -3.88
CA ASN A 234 -4.15 -2.58 -3.40
C ASN A 234 -3.20 -3.69 -2.99
N VAL A 235 -2.00 -3.67 -3.52
CA VAL A 235 -0.98 -4.69 -3.26
C VAL A 235 0.21 -4.04 -2.59
N LEU A 236 0.60 -4.57 -1.43
CA LEU A 236 1.89 -4.29 -0.83
C LEU A 236 2.90 -5.32 -1.34
N PHE A 237 3.93 -4.82 -1.97
CA PHE A 237 5.12 -5.57 -2.31
C PHE A 237 6.23 -5.19 -1.34
N GLY A 238 6.87 -6.17 -0.73
CA GLY A 238 7.99 -5.99 0.19
C GLY A 238 9.21 -6.78 -0.27
N ARG A 239 10.38 -6.36 0.17
CA ARG A 239 11.59 -7.17 0.06
C ARG A 239 11.68 -8.07 1.28
N ASP A 240 11.72 -9.37 1.05
CA ASP A 240 12.02 -10.34 2.11
C ASP A 240 13.53 -10.38 2.33
N LEU A 241 13.98 -9.58 3.31
CA LEU A 241 15.39 -9.44 3.61
C LEU A 241 16.01 -10.71 4.18
N ILE A 242 15.19 -11.58 4.77
CA ILE A 242 15.62 -12.87 5.32
C ILE A 242 15.85 -13.84 4.16
N ASP A 243 14.86 -13.97 3.27
CA ASP A 243 14.96 -14.87 2.11
C ASP A 243 16.11 -14.44 1.18
N GLU A 244 16.28 -13.13 0.96
CA GLU A 244 17.39 -12.62 0.15
C GLU A 244 18.78 -12.97 0.73
N VAL A 245 18.92 -13.04 2.05
CA VAL A 245 20.18 -13.44 2.72
C VAL A 245 20.37 -14.95 2.70
N ASP A 246 19.32 -15.70 2.99
CA ASP A 246 19.39 -17.16 3.14
C ASP A 246 19.45 -17.88 1.78
N HIS A 247 18.89 -17.27 0.72
CA HIS A 247 18.78 -17.84 -0.62
C HIS A 247 19.43 -16.99 -1.72
N GLN A 248 20.53 -16.30 -1.43
CA GLN A 248 21.21 -15.40 -2.39
C GLN A 248 21.45 -15.99 -3.78
N SER A 249 21.70 -17.31 -3.86
CA SER A 249 21.93 -18.02 -5.13
C SER A 249 20.71 -18.12 -6.03
N ASN A 250 19.52 -17.91 -5.50
CA ASN A 250 18.26 -17.98 -6.25
C ASN A 250 17.93 -16.65 -6.96
N TYR A 251 18.59 -15.56 -6.56
CA TYR A 251 18.39 -14.25 -7.16
C TYR A 251 19.39 -14.02 -8.30
N GLN A 252 18.90 -13.67 -9.49
CA GLN A 252 19.73 -13.46 -10.69
C GLN A 252 20.73 -12.31 -10.52
N ASN A 253 20.45 -11.37 -9.64
CA ASN A 253 21.35 -10.28 -9.26
C ASN A 253 21.38 -10.20 -7.74
N PRO A 254 22.35 -10.87 -7.07
CA PRO A 254 22.43 -10.84 -5.62
C PRO A 254 22.48 -9.38 -5.13
N CYS A 255 21.58 -9.06 -4.23
CA CYS A 255 21.50 -7.73 -3.67
C CYS A 255 22.74 -7.44 -2.83
N ARG A 256 23.11 -6.15 -2.78
CA ARG A 256 24.12 -5.69 -1.83
C ARG A 256 23.63 -5.98 -0.40
N PRO A 257 24.54 -6.27 0.53
CA PRO A 257 24.16 -6.41 1.93
C PRO A 257 23.38 -5.18 2.39
N PHE A 258 22.22 -5.39 2.98
CA PHE A 258 21.39 -4.31 3.51
C PHE A 258 22.15 -3.52 4.57
N SER A 259 22.03 -2.20 4.55
CA SER A 259 22.52 -1.36 5.64
C SER A 259 21.62 -1.52 6.87
N VAL A 260 22.12 -1.14 8.04
CA VAL A 260 21.28 -1.12 9.27
C VAL A 260 20.11 -0.15 9.10
N SER A 261 20.31 0.97 8.43
CA SER A 261 19.24 1.92 8.09
C SER A 261 18.12 1.23 7.27
N GLN A 262 18.48 0.42 6.27
CA GLN A 262 17.50 -0.33 5.47
C GLN A 262 16.75 -1.39 6.29
N LEU A 263 17.44 -2.08 7.23
CA LEU A 263 16.79 -3.02 8.14
C LEU A 263 15.75 -2.31 9.02
N ILE A 264 16.12 -1.19 9.63
CA ILE A 264 15.19 -0.37 10.44
C ILE A 264 14.02 0.11 9.62
N LYS A 265 14.26 0.61 8.39
CA LYS A 265 13.21 1.11 7.48
C LYS A 265 12.28 -0.01 7.00
N SER A 266 12.80 -1.22 6.80
CA SER A 266 11.97 -2.40 6.48
C SER A 266 11.04 -2.76 7.65
N ILE A 267 11.57 -2.79 8.88
CA ILE A 267 10.76 -3.03 10.09
C ILE A 267 9.68 -1.95 10.23
N ILE A 268 10.02 -0.68 10.01
CA ILE A 268 9.06 0.44 10.01
C ILE A 268 7.94 0.20 8.98
N VAL A 269 8.28 -0.15 7.74
CA VAL A 269 7.27 -0.42 6.70
C VAL A 269 6.35 -1.57 7.13
N CYS A 270 6.91 -2.68 7.59
CA CYS A 270 6.11 -3.81 8.04
C CYS A 270 5.18 -3.42 9.21
N GLU A 271 5.69 -2.68 10.21
CA GLU A 271 4.85 -2.21 11.32
C GLU A 271 3.73 -1.29 10.83
N LEU A 272 4.03 -0.29 9.97
CA LEU A 272 3.04 0.66 9.46
C LEU A 272 1.94 0.00 8.63
N TYR A 273 2.23 -1.14 8.01
CA TYR A 273 1.26 -1.96 7.26
C TYR A 273 0.64 -3.09 8.10
N SER A 274 0.85 -3.10 9.43
CA SER A 274 0.32 -4.12 10.36
C SER A 274 0.85 -5.53 10.10
N LEU A 275 2.04 -5.66 9.53
CA LEU A 275 2.78 -6.91 9.34
C LEU A 275 3.81 -7.09 10.46
N ASN A 276 3.33 -7.06 11.71
CA ASN A 276 4.18 -7.08 12.89
C ASN A 276 4.96 -8.41 13.03
N ASP A 277 4.43 -9.50 12.51
CA ASP A 277 5.10 -10.79 12.43
C ASP A 277 6.37 -10.73 11.57
N VAL A 278 6.27 -10.16 10.37
CA VAL A 278 7.43 -9.95 9.48
C VAL A 278 8.43 -8.97 10.08
N ALA A 279 7.92 -7.90 10.70
CA ALA A 279 8.76 -6.91 11.39
C ALA A 279 9.55 -7.56 12.54
N LEU A 280 8.90 -8.42 13.34
CA LEU A 280 9.50 -9.13 14.47
C LEU A 280 10.56 -10.12 14.00
N ASP A 281 10.22 -10.95 13.01
CA ASP A 281 11.15 -11.94 12.44
C ASP A 281 12.41 -11.24 11.87
N THR A 282 12.22 -10.11 11.17
CA THR A 282 13.34 -9.28 10.70
C THR A 282 14.19 -8.75 11.85
N ALA A 283 13.57 -8.26 12.93
CA ALA A 283 14.30 -7.71 14.08
C ALA A 283 15.13 -8.80 14.79
N GLU A 284 14.56 -10.00 14.98
CA GLU A 284 15.24 -11.14 15.60
C GLU A 284 16.35 -11.71 14.70
N ARG A 285 16.07 -11.88 13.42
CA ARG A 285 17.05 -12.45 12.45
C ARG A 285 18.30 -11.60 12.31
N PHE A 286 18.17 -10.29 12.41
CA PHE A 286 19.27 -9.33 12.30
C PHE A 286 19.68 -8.70 13.62
N ALA A 287 19.35 -9.36 14.77
CA ALA A 287 19.58 -8.85 16.11
C ALA A 287 21.04 -8.41 16.35
N ASP A 288 22.02 -9.20 15.93
CA ASP A 288 23.45 -8.88 16.08
C ASP A 288 23.84 -7.57 15.38
N ARG A 289 23.26 -7.31 14.23
CA ARG A 289 23.54 -6.09 13.44
C ARG A 289 22.79 -4.88 13.98
N LEU A 290 21.54 -5.09 14.38
CA LEU A 290 20.68 -4.05 14.95
C LEU A 290 21.15 -3.65 16.36
N GLY A 291 21.64 -4.60 17.16
CA GLY A 291 22.06 -4.39 18.55
C GLY A 291 23.20 -3.38 18.74
N ALA A 292 23.97 -3.11 17.67
CA ALA A 292 24.97 -2.03 17.69
C ALA A 292 24.34 -0.62 17.58
N HIS A 293 23.07 -0.51 17.22
CA HIS A 293 22.39 0.75 16.89
C HIS A 293 21.13 0.99 17.73
N LEU A 294 20.44 -0.06 18.19
CA LEU A 294 19.21 0.03 18.98
C LEU A 294 19.10 -1.12 19.99
N ASP A 295 18.25 -0.93 20.97
CA ASP A 295 17.86 -1.96 21.95
C ASP A 295 16.90 -2.96 21.28
N VAL A 296 17.41 -4.13 20.88
CA VAL A 296 16.65 -5.17 20.18
C VAL A 296 15.56 -5.75 21.07
N ASP A 297 15.81 -5.97 22.36
CA ASP A 297 14.79 -6.49 23.28
C ASP A 297 13.61 -5.52 23.40
N ARG A 298 13.89 -4.23 23.37
CA ARG A 298 12.84 -3.22 23.34
C ARG A 298 12.10 -3.22 22.01
N ALA A 299 12.80 -3.34 20.87
CA ALA A 299 12.19 -3.45 19.56
C ALA A 299 11.21 -4.64 19.52
N VAL A 300 11.65 -5.82 19.94
CA VAL A 300 10.84 -7.04 20.01
C VAL A 300 9.60 -6.81 20.88
N ARG A 301 9.73 -6.22 22.08
CA ARG A 301 8.57 -5.92 22.94
C ARG A 301 7.55 -4.98 22.27
N LEU A 302 8.01 -3.95 21.55
CA LEU A 302 7.12 -2.99 20.88
C LEU A 302 6.41 -3.61 19.67
N LEU A 303 7.09 -4.50 18.93
CA LEU A 303 6.52 -5.18 17.77
C LEU A 303 5.60 -6.34 18.16
N ALA A 304 5.89 -7.03 19.26
CA ALA A 304 5.11 -8.14 19.79
C ALA A 304 3.94 -7.71 20.70
N ASP A 305 3.58 -6.42 20.70
CA ASP A 305 2.49 -5.91 21.54
C ASP A 305 1.21 -6.72 21.35
N PRO A 306 0.65 -7.31 22.44
CA PRO A 306 -0.60 -8.07 22.38
C PRO A 306 -1.78 -7.29 21.81
N ASP A 307 -1.78 -5.97 21.90
CA ASP A 307 -2.84 -5.14 21.33
C ASP A 307 -2.86 -5.17 19.80
N CYS A 308 -1.73 -5.38 19.14
CA CYS A 308 -1.69 -5.61 17.68
C CYS A 308 -2.42 -6.91 17.33
N VAL A 309 -2.12 -8.00 18.02
CA VAL A 309 -2.77 -9.31 17.83
C VAL A 309 -4.24 -9.25 18.25
N THR A 310 -4.53 -8.63 19.39
CA THR A 310 -5.90 -8.51 19.92
C THR A 310 -6.77 -7.65 19.02
N ASN A 311 -6.26 -6.58 18.44
CA ASN A 311 -7.00 -5.73 17.51
C ASN A 311 -7.26 -6.45 16.18
N GLU A 312 -6.31 -7.22 15.65
CA GLU A 312 -6.53 -8.04 14.47
C GLU A 312 -7.53 -9.18 14.75
N TYR A 313 -7.43 -9.87 15.87
CA TYR A 313 -8.44 -10.84 16.30
C TYR A 313 -9.82 -10.22 16.47
N ARG A 314 -9.94 -9.05 17.09
CA ARG A 314 -11.21 -8.31 17.20
C ARG A 314 -11.75 -7.91 15.84
N ARG A 315 -10.88 -7.50 14.91
CA ARG A 315 -11.25 -7.16 13.54
C ARG A 315 -11.76 -8.38 12.78
N GLN A 316 -11.09 -9.52 12.88
CA GLN A 316 -11.50 -10.79 12.28
C GLN A 316 -12.80 -11.33 12.90
N ILE A 317 -12.94 -11.29 14.23
CA ILE A 317 -14.18 -11.65 14.93
C ILE A 317 -15.31 -10.74 14.47
N ARG A 318 -15.09 -9.44 14.38
CA ARG A 318 -16.10 -8.48 13.94
C ARG A 318 -16.49 -8.69 12.47
N ALA A 319 -15.53 -8.97 11.59
CA ALA A 319 -15.79 -9.32 10.20
C ALA A 319 -16.57 -10.64 10.10
N PHE A 320 -16.25 -11.62 10.92
CA PHE A 320 -16.96 -12.88 11.00
C PHE A 320 -18.38 -12.72 11.53
N GLU A 321 -18.59 -11.93 12.59
CA GLU A 321 -19.90 -11.60 13.16
C GLU A 321 -20.80 -10.82 12.20
N LEU A 322 -20.21 -9.97 11.37
CA LEU A 322 -20.90 -9.22 10.33
C LEU A 322 -21.17 -10.07 9.08
N SER A 323 -20.55 -11.24 8.96
CA SER A 323 -20.75 -12.11 7.81
C SER A 323 -22.22 -12.57 7.71
N THR A 324 -22.71 -12.67 6.47
CA THR A 324 -24.08 -13.12 6.20
C THR A 324 -24.33 -14.51 6.77
N SER A 325 -23.35 -15.41 6.69
CA SER A 325 -23.43 -16.76 7.24
C SER A 325 -23.61 -16.74 8.77
N TRP A 326 -22.86 -15.93 9.49
CA TRP A 326 -22.97 -15.79 10.93
C TRP A 326 -24.32 -15.22 11.35
N ARG A 327 -24.83 -14.22 10.63
CA ARG A 327 -26.14 -13.58 10.92
C ARG A 327 -27.32 -14.51 10.63
N ILE A 328 -27.27 -15.26 9.51
CA ILE A 328 -28.33 -16.23 9.17
C ILE A 328 -28.39 -17.37 10.18
N THR A 329 -27.25 -17.82 10.69
CA THR A 329 -27.19 -18.89 11.69
C THR A 329 -27.36 -18.43 13.14
N ALA A 330 -27.50 -17.13 13.39
CA ALA A 330 -27.68 -16.58 14.74
C ALA A 330 -28.86 -17.20 15.50
N PRO A 331 -30.06 -17.37 14.92
CA PRO A 331 -31.18 -18.00 15.61
C PRO A 331 -30.91 -19.45 16.02
N LEU A 332 -30.19 -20.20 15.16
CA LEU A 332 -29.83 -21.60 15.46
C LEU A 332 -28.79 -21.69 16.58
N ARG A 333 -27.83 -20.79 16.65
CA ARG A 333 -26.86 -20.73 17.76
C ARG A 333 -27.53 -20.35 19.05
N TRP A 334 -28.46 -19.40 19.01
CA TRP A 334 -29.26 -19.00 20.19
C TRP A 334 -30.11 -20.15 20.71
N ALA A 335 -30.80 -20.86 19.83
CA ALA A 335 -31.55 -22.06 20.18
C ALA A 335 -30.66 -23.15 20.79
N LYS A 336 -29.45 -23.37 20.24
CA LYS A 336 -28.46 -24.31 20.78
C LYS A 336 -27.97 -23.90 22.16
N MET A 337 -27.73 -22.61 22.42
CA MET A 337 -27.35 -22.11 23.76
C MET A 337 -28.48 -22.32 24.81
N LEU A 338 -29.74 -22.15 24.41
CA LEU A 338 -30.87 -22.39 25.29
C LEU A 338 -31.08 -23.88 25.63
N VAL A 339 -30.75 -24.77 24.69
CA VAL A 339 -30.92 -26.21 24.90
C VAL A 339 -29.74 -26.88 25.58
N PHE A 340 -28.52 -26.44 25.30
CA PHE A 340 -27.27 -27.10 25.74
C PHE A 340 -26.42 -26.27 26.71
N GLY A 341 -26.86 -25.07 27.08
CA GLY A 341 -26.07 -24.14 27.87
C GLY A 341 -24.96 -23.44 27.07
N ALA A 342 -24.46 -22.32 27.60
CA ALA A 342 -23.28 -21.66 27.03
C ALA A 342 -22.04 -22.58 27.14
N PRO A 343 -21.16 -22.62 26.11
CA PRO A 343 -19.89 -23.31 26.26
C PRO A 343 -19.14 -22.74 27.47
N ALA A 344 -18.65 -23.61 28.34
CA ALA A 344 -17.83 -23.19 29.48
C ALA A 344 -16.67 -22.33 28.95
N GLU A 345 -16.57 -21.09 29.42
CA GLU A 345 -15.38 -20.27 29.20
C GLU A 345 -14.17 -21.08 29.69
N ALA A 346 -13.22 -21.32 28.81
CA ALA A 346 -11.95 -21.91 29.22
C ALA A 346 -11.22 -20.88 30.08
N SER A 347 -11.52 -20.88 31.38
CA SER A 347 -10.72 -20.21 32.40
C SER A 347 -9.38 -20.94 32.48
N LYS A 348 -8.44 -20.58 31.63
CA LYS A 348 -7.03 -20.84 31.87
C LYS A 348 -6.52 -19.73 32.77
N SER A 349 -6.51 -20.04 34.08
CA SER A 349 -5.65 -19.41 35.03
C SER A 349 -4.22 -19.43 34.49
N VAL A 350 -3.67 -18.27 34.18
CA VAL A 350 -2.23 -18.07 34.07
C VAL A 350 -1.76 -17.80 35.48
N ASP A 351 -1.44 -18.90 36.23
CA ASP A 351 -0.63 -18.86 37.42
C ASP A 351 0.60 -19.75 37.16
N SER A 352 1.73 -19.12 37.17
CA SER A 352 3.12 -19.45 37.44
C SER A 352 4.09 -19.06 36.34
#